data_7e6763a8390db76d16deeb6db2744f9b
#
_entry.id   7e6763a8390db76d16deeb6db2744f9b
#
_cell.length_a   1.000
_cell.length_b   1.000
_cell.length_c   1.000
_cell.angle_alpha   90.00
_cell.angle_beta   90.00
_cell.angle_gamma   90.00
#
_symmetry.space_group_name_H-M   'P 1'
#
loop_
_entity.id
_entity.type
_entity.pdbx_description
1 polymer ?
#
loop_
_entity_poly.entity_id
_entity_poly.type
_entity_poly.pdbx_seq_one_letter_code
_entity_poly.pdbx_strand_id
1 'polypeptide(L)'
;MLYSIAHFIKDKIPFVWGIIDLINSFLFSLRYGRKLARVTSNLNISRESKGGVRVKAIPMSEVPTSEMVSFFDNQPEVAYKFFRPHGFDAKSIEKIQRNKSFIAYVFRDEENEKIVGYFFLRSFFMGKAYRGRMVDYSYQSKGLATLGNQLMNEIGFGIGLDIYETVSRKNIASYRSSISASKMKVVKEMDNDEVLLEVVRENPPASAEGAT
;
A
#
# COMPACT_ATOMS: atom_id res chain seq x y z
N MET A 1 -4.90 21.61 -13.37
CA MET A 1 -5.40 22.61 -12.39
C MET A 1 -5.63 22.00 -11.01
N LEU A 2 -6.50 21.01 -10.77
CA LEU A 2 -6.74 20.38 -9.45
C LEU A 2 -5.46 19.79 -8.82
N TYR A 3 -4.59 19.15 -9.60
CA TYR A 3 -3.33 18.57 -9.12
C TYR A 3 -2.36 19.66 -8.60
N SER A 4 -2.22 20.76 -9.32
CA SER A 4 -1.38 21.90 -8.92
C SER A 4 -1.92 22.60 -7.66
N ILE A 5 -3.24 22.70 -7.52
CA ILE A 5 -3.88 23.27 -6.32
C ILE A 5 -3.64 22.36 -5.12
N ALA A 6 -3.75 21.04 -5.27
CA ALA A 6 -3.49 20.06 -4.20
C ALA A 6 -2.05 20.13 -3.70
N HIS A 7 -1.06 20.23 -4.61
CA HIS A 7 0.34 20.43 -4.25
C HIS A 7 0.59 21.77 -3.57
N PHE A 8 0.03 22.86 -4.09
CA PHE A 8 0.14 24.18 -3.47
C PHE A 8 -0.41 24.20 -2.03
N ILE A 9 -1.58 23.59 -1.80
CA ILE A 9 -2.18 23.50 -0.46
C ILE A 9 -1.29 22.65 0.47
N LYS A 10 -0.78 21.53 0.00
CA LYS A 10 0.09 20.64 0.78
C LYS A 10 1.37 21.37 1.24
N ASP A 11 1.98 22.14 0.35
CA ASP A 11 3.30 22.75 0.60
C ASP A 11 3.21 24.10 1.31
N LYS A 12 2.14 24.87 1.06
CA LYS A 12 1.99 26.23 1.59
C LYS A 12 1.08 26.32 2.82
N ILE A 13 0.15 25.36 3.01
CA ILE A 13 -0.83 25.38 4.11
C ILE A 13 -0.99 23.97 4.71
N PRO A 14 0.04 23.43 5.36
CA PRO A 14 0.03 22.06 5.89
C PRO A 14 -1.09 21.78 6.91
N PHE A 15 -1.59 22.80 7.58
CA PHE A 15 -2.74 22.70 8.49
C PHE A 15 -4.04 22.34 7.74
N VAL A 16 -4.31 23.00 6.61
CA VAL A 16 -5.50 22.71 5.78
C VAL A 16 -5.43 21.29 5.24
N TRP A 17 -4.24 20.83 4.84
CA TRP A 17 -4.04 19.45 4.41
C TRP A 17 -4.36 18.45 5.53
N GLY A 18 -3.98 18.77 6.78
CA GLY A 18 -4.31 17.96 7.95
C GLY A 18 -5.81 17.81 8.18
N ILE A 19 -6.59 18.89 7.98
CA ILE A 19 -8.07 18.87 8.08
C ILE A 19 -8.67 18.01 6.97
N ILE A 20 -8.19 18.14 5.73
CA ILE A 20 -8.66 17.34 4.59
C ILE A 20 -8.41 15.85 4.85
N ASP A 21 -7.22 15.48 5.33
CA ASP A 21 -6.90 14.10 5.71
C ASP A 21 -7.82 13.56 6.82
N LEU A 22 -8.13 14.39 7.83
CA LEU A 22 -9.03 14.01 8.93
C LEU A 22 -10.46 13.76 8.43
N ILE A 23 -10.99 14.68 7.61
CA ILE A 23 -12.32 14.54 7.00
C ILE A 23 -12.36 13.29 6.12
N ASN A 24 -11.35 13.08 5.27
CA ASN A 24 -11.26 11.90 4.43
C ASN A 24 -11.24 10.61 5.28
N SER A 25 -10.45 10.57 6.34
CA SER A 25 -10.35 9.43 7.26
C SER A 25 -11.70 9.11 7.92
N PHE A 26 -12.42 10.12 8.37
CA PHE A 26 -13.75 9.99 8.97
C PHE A 26 -14.77 9.45 7.96
N LEU A 27 -14.90 10.08 6.80
CA LEU A 27 -15.84 9.67 5.75
C LEU A 27 -15.50 8.27 5.19
N PHE A 28 -14.22 7.96 5.07
CA PHE A 28 -13.76 6.63 4.68
C PHE A 28 -14.19 5.58 5.70
N SER A 29 -14.00 5.85 6.99
CA SER A 29 -14.41 4.95 8.07
C SER A 29 -15.92 4.67 8.06
N LEU A 30 -16.74 5.70 7.83
CA LEU A 30 -18.20 5.54 7.72
C LEU A 30 -18.59 4.67 6.52
N ARG A 31 -17.97 4.91 5.38
CA ARG A 31 -18.33 4.21 4.12
C ARG A 31 -17.79 2.80 4.03
N TYR A 32 -16.57 2.58 4.46
CA TYR A 32 -15.82 1.34 4.22
C TYR A 32 -15.48 0.55 5.49
N GLY A 33 -15.61 1.13 6.69
CA GLY A 33 -15.11 0.52 7.92
C GLY A 33 -15.68 -0.88 8.18
N ARG A 34 -16.99 -1.10 8.01
CA ARG A 34 -17.61 -2.42 8.18
C ARG A 34 -17.13 -3.44 7.15
N LYS A 35 -16.97 -3.01 5.88
CA LYS A 35 -16.46 -3.87 4.81
C LYS A 35 -15.00 -4.23 5.07
N LEU A 36 -14.19 -3.25 5.48
CA LEU A 36 -12.79 -3.45 5.81
C LEU A 36 -12.64 -4.48 6.93
N ALA A 37 -13.36 -4.33 8.05
CA ALA A 37 -13.34 -5.27 9.15
C ALA A 37 -13.70 -6.70 8.70
N ARG A 38 -14.72 -6.87 7.85
CA ARG A 38 -15.10 -8.17 7.31
C ARG A 38 -14.03 -8.76 6.39
N VAL A 39 -13.44 -7.96 5.50
CA VAL A 39 -12.40 -8.44 4.59
C VAL A 39 -11.16 -8.84 5.37
N THR A 40 -10.72 -8.01 6.32
CA THR A 40 -9.50 -8.26 7.10
C THR A 40 -9.64 -9.43 8.07
N SER A 41 -10.83 -9.71 8.61
CA SER A 41 -11.06 -10.89 9.46
C SER A 41 -10.94 -12.23 8.71
N ASN A 42 -11.10 -12.22 7.40
CA ASN A 42 -11.02 -13.41 6.55
C ASN A 42 -9.68 -13.54 5.81
N LEU A 43 -8.74 -12.59 6.05
CA LEU A 43 -7.44 -12.65 5.39
C LEU A 43 -6.60 -13.82 5.90
N ASN A 44 -5.99 -14.56 4.97
CA ASN A 44 -4.87 -15.41 5.34
C ASN A 44 -3.67 -14.52 5.67
N ILE A 45 -3.32 -14.44 6.94
CA ILE A 45 -2.22 -13.62 7.44
C ILE A 45 -0.85 -14.28 7.29
N SER A 46 -0.77 -15.63 7.31
CA SER A 46 0.47 -16.36 7.03
C SER A 46 0.58 -16.62 5.54
N ARG A 47 1.67 -16.17 4.95
CA ARG A 47 1.92 -16.23 3.51
C ARG A 47 3.35 -16.67 3.23
N GLU A 48 3.54 -17.34 2.11
CA GLU A 48 4.87 -17.71 1.62
C GLU A 48 5.15 -17.04 0.28
N SER A 49 6.30 -16.41 0.18
CA SER A 49 6.75 -15.79 -1.06
C SER A 49 7.31 -16.81 -2.03
N LYS A 50 7.41 -16.45 -3.32
CA LYS A 50 8.05 -17.30 -4.34
C LYS A 50 9.51 -17.64 -4.03
N GLY A 51 10.18 -16.86 -3.19
CA GLY A 51 11.54 -17.10 -2.73
C GLY A 51 11.62 -17.91 -1.43
N GLY A 52 10.51 -18.55 -0.99
CA GLY A 52 10.48 -19.43 0.17
C GLY A 52 10.49 -18.70 1.52
N VAL A 53 10.29 -17.38 1.55
CA VAL A 53 10.18 -16.64 2.81
C VAL A 53 8.76 -16.70 3.34
N ARG A 54 8.57 -17.27 4.52
CA ARG A 54 7.30 -17.30 5.23
C ARG A 54 7.15 -16.03 6.05
N VAL A 55 6.03 -15.36 5.88
CA VAL A 55 5.75 -14.08 6.54
C VAL A 55 4.35 -14.05 7.13
N LYS A 56 4.21 -13.33 8.23
CA LYS A 56 2.94 -12.98 8.83
C LYS A 56 2.59 -11.53 8.48
N ALA A 57 1.41 -11.31 7.89
CA ALA A 57 0.88 -9.99 7.63
C ALA A 57 0.24 -9.41 8.90
N ILE A 58 0.76 -8.30 9.39
CA ILE A 58 0.29 -7.64 10.62
C ILE A 58 -0.17 -6.22 10.26
N PRO A 59 -1.38 -5.79 10.71
CA PRO A 59 -1.78 -4.39 10.55
C PRO A 59 -0.74 -3.45 11.16
N MET A 60 -0.33 -2.42 10.44
CA MET A 60 0.67 -1.46 10.93
C MET A 60 0.22 -0.77 12.24
N SER A 61 -1.09 -0.63 12.44
CA SER A 61 -1.66 -0.05 13.68
C SER A 61 -1.43 -0.90 14.93
N GLU A 62 -1.05 -2.17 14.78
CA GLU A 62 -0.74 -3.10 15.87
C GLU A 62 0.76 -3.21 16.13
N VAL A 63 1.59 -2.55 15.32
CA VAL A 63 3.04 -2.57 15.46
C VAL A 63 3.48 -1.34 16.26
N PRO A 64 4.39 -1.49 17.25
CA PRO A 64 4.94 -0.35 17.98
C PRO A 64 5.56 0.69 17.02
N THR A 65 5.28 1.97 17.26
CA THR A 65 5.83 3.07 16.44
C THR A 65 7.35 3.02 16.37
N SER A 66 8.01 2.71 17.48
CA SER A 66 9.48 2.58 17.55
C SER A 66 10.03 1.49 16.64
N GLU A 67 9.31 0.38 16.51
CA GLU A 67 9.70 -0.72 15.62
C GLU A 67 9.57 -0.32 14.13
N MET A 68 8.51 0.43 13.81
CA MET A 68 8.34 0.97 12.46
C MET A 68 9.42 1.99 12.10
N VAL A 69 9.77 2.88 13.04
CA VAL A 69 10.88 3.83 12.86
C VAL A 69 12.18 3.07 12.64
N SER A 70 12.47 2.09 13.50
CA SER A 70 13.67 1.24 13.36
C SER A 70 13.72 0.50 12.01
N PHE A 71 12.59 -0.01 11.52
CA PHE A 71 12.52 -0.62 10.18
C PHE A 71 12.97 0.37 9.10
N PHE A 72 12.47 1.60 9.13
CA PHE A 72 12.85 2.61 8.15
C PHE A 72 14.30 3.07 8.32
N ASP A 73 14.75 3.36 9.53
CA ASP A 73 16.12 3.83 9.81
C ASP A 73 17.21 2.81 9.40
N ASN A 74 16.87 1.53 9.42
CA ASN A 74 17.78 0.46 9.00
C ASN A 74 17.86 0.27 7.48
N GLN A 75 17.05 0.99 6.67
CA GLN A 75 17.15 0.89 5.22
C GLN A 75 18.26 1.78 4.67
N PRO A 76 19.02 1.30 3.67
CA PRO A 76 20.05 2.12 3.05
C PRO A 76 19.43 3.28 2.26
N GLU A 77 20.17 4.37 2.09
CA GLU A 77 19.71 5.59 1.41
C GLU A 77 19.13 5.30 0.01
N VAL A 78 19.69 4.35 -0.72
CA VAL A 78 19.21 3.95 -2.05
C VAL A 78 17.77 3.46 -2.04
N ALA A 79 17.27 2.89 -0.94
CA ALA A 79 15.88 2.44 -0.81
C ALA A 79 14.88 3.60 -0.89
N TYR A 80 15.32 4.81 -0.55
CA TYR A 80 14.51 6.03 -0.55
C TYR A 80 14.52 6.81 -1.86
N LYS A 81 15.31 6.38 -2.84
CA LYS A 81 15.43 7.08 -4.13
C LYS A 81 14.08 7.28 -4.83
N PHE A 82 13.20 6.29 -4.73
CA PHE A 82 11.87 6.29 -5.36
C PHE A 82 10.71 6.15 -4.37
N PHE A 83 11.00 6.21 -3.05
CA PHE A 83 9.98 5.91 -2.04
C PHE A 83 10.02 6.95 -0.91
N ARG A 84 9.14 7.96 -1.01
CA ARG A 84 8.93 8.98 0.03
C ARG A 84 7.43 9.29 0.18
N PRO A 85 6.58 8.33 0.57
CA PRO A 85 5.13 8.53 0.64
C PRO A 85 4.71 9.43 1.81
N HIS A 86 5.49 9.47 2.88
CA HIS A 86 5.26 10.22 4.13
C HIS A 86 6.59 10.40 4.88
N GLY A 87 6.57 11.11 6.01
CA GLY A 87 7.70 11.16 6.95
C GLY A 87 7.88 9.81 7.66
N PHE A 88 9.12 9.49 8.01
CA PHE A 88 9.47 8.23 8.69
C PHE A 88 9.79 8.42 10.17
N ASP A 89 9.71 9.64 10.68
CA ASP A 89 9.82 9.96 12.10
C ASP A 89 8.61 9.45 12.92
N ALA A 90 8.79 9.31 14.22
CA ALA A 90 7.78 8.75 15.12
C ALA A 90 6.43 9.48 15.02
N LYS A 91 6.43 10.82 14.95
CA LYS A 91 5.21 11.63 14.86
C LYS A 91 4.46 11.37 13.54
N SER A 92 5.19 11.25 12.44
CA SER A 92 4.62 10.94 11.13
C SER A 92 4.03 9.52 11.09
N ILE A 93 4.74 8.55 11.68
CA ILE A 93 4.28 7.15 11.77
C ILE A 93 3.03 7.04 12.64
N GLU A 94 3.02 7.64 13.83
CA GLU A 94 1.81 7.66 14.68
C GLU A 94 0.60 8.29 13.98
N LYS A 95 0.82 9.37 13.24
CA LYS A 95 -0.25 10.03 12.47
C LYS A 95 -0.89 9.07 11.46
N ILE A 96 -0.09 8.33 10.70
CA ILE A 96 -0.62 7.40 9.69
C ILE A 96 -1.21 6.14 10.32
N GLN A 97 -0.69 5.64 11.45
CA GLN A 97 -1.26 4.51 12.20
C GLN A 97 -2.69 4.81 12.70
N ARG A 98 -2.98 6.07 13.05
CA ARG A 98 -4.32 6.52 13.48
C ARG A 98 -5.27 6.83 12.31
N ASN A 99 -4.75 6.98 11.09
CA ASN A 99 -5.54 7.37 9.93
C ASN A 99 -6.31 6.16 9.36
N LYS A 100 -7.63 6.13 9.49
CA LYS A 100 -8.49 5.01 9.03
C LYS A 100 -8.52 4.83 7.51
N SER A 101 -8.19 5.86 6.73
CA SER A 101 -8.08 5.79 5.27
C SER A 101 -6.69 5.38 4.79
N PHE A 102 -5.73 5.20 5.70
CA PHE A 102 -4.40 4.70 5.41
C PHE A 102 -4.29 3.24 5.88
N ILE A 103 -4.67 2.31 4.99
CA ILE A 103 -4.64 0.87 5.29
C ILE A 103 -3.23 0.39 5.06
N ALA A 104 -2.53 -0.03 6.10
CA ALA A 104 -1.15 -0.49 6.00
C ALA A 104 -0.92 -1.78 6.77
N TYR A 105 -0.06 -2.63 6.19
CA TYR A 105 0.39 -3.89 6.76
C TYR A 105 1.90 -3.98 6.68
N VAL A 106 2.48 -4.67 7.66
CA VAL A 106 3.87 -5.12 7.60
C VAL A 106 3.91 -6.62 7.39
N PHE A 107 4.94 -7.09 6.73
CA PHE A 107 5.32 -8.49 6.72
C PHE A 107 6.39 -8.71 7.77
N ARG A 108 6.11 -9.59 8.71
CA ARG A 108 7.06 -10.10 9.70
C ARG A 108 7.51 -11.47 9.26
N ASP A 109 8.81 -11.67 9.13
CA ASP A 109 9.40 -12.98 8.84
C ASP A 109 9.14 -13.91 10.03
N GLU A 110 8.56 -15.08 9.78
CA GLU A 110 8.18 -16.04 10.83
C GLU A 110 9.39 -16.75 11.46
N GLU A 111 10.56 -16.70 10.83
CA GLU A 111 11.77 -17.35 11.33
C GLU A 111 12.54 -16.47 12.30
N ASN A 112 12.67 -15.16 12.01
CA ASN A 112 13.52 -14.26 12.80
C ASN A 112 12.77 -13.06 13.40
N GLU A 113 11.45 -13.03 13.27
CA GLU A 113 10.54 -12.02 13.82
C GLU A 113 10.80 -10.57 13.35
N LYS A 114 11.60 -10.38 12.30
CA LYS A 114 11.89 -9.06 11.75
C LYS A 114 10.79 -8.56 10.82
N ILE A 115 10.56 -7.25 10.80
CA ILE A 115 9.79 -6.61 9.73
C ILE A 115 10.63 -6.62 8.46
N VAL A 116 10.10 -7.26 7.41
CA VAL A 116 10.78 -7.44 6.13
C VAL A 116 10.06 -6.77 4.96
N GLY A 117 8.91 -6.17 5.22
CA GLY A 117 8.16 -5.42 4.21
C GLY A 117 7.09 -4.53 4.83
N TYR A 118 6.81 -3.42 4.16
CA TYR A 118 5.79 -2.45 4.48
C TYR A 118 4.95 -2.16 3.23
N PHE A 119 3.64 -2.29 3.33
CA PHE A 119 2.69 -2.20 2.23
C PHE A 119 1.49 -1.38 2.66
N PHE A 120 0.98 -0.51 1.78
CA PHE A 120 -0.16 0.33 2.12
C PHE A 120 -1.08 0.65 0.95
N LEU A 121 -2.30 1.02 1.28
CA LEU A 121 -3.25 1.72 0.45
C LEU A 121 -3.56 3.09 1.07
N ARG A 122 -3.17 4.16 0.42
CA ARG A 122 -3.66 5.51 0.72
C ARG A 122 -5.02 5.67 0.06
N SER A 123 -6.08 5.53 0.83
CA SER A 123 -7.44 5.43 0.33
C SER A 123 -8.21 6.73 0.49
N PHE A 124 -9.17 6.95 -0.39
CA PHE A 124 -10.06 8.10 -0.37
C PHE A 124 -11.50 7.62 -0.27
N PHE A 125 -12.33 8.38 0.46
CA PHE A 125 -13.74 8.05 0.66
C PHE A 125 -14.53 7.97 -0.66
N MET A 126 -14.01 8.58 -1.74
CA MET A 126 -14.58 8.52 -3.10
C MET A 126 -14.33 7.18 -3.81
N GLY A 127 -13.63 6.23 -3.20
CA GLY A 127 -13.44 4.88 -3.76
C GLY A 127 -12.12 4.66 -4.48
N LYS A 128 -11.20 5.60 -4.47
CA LYS A 128 -9.86 5.46 -5.04
C LYS A 128 -8.83 5.17 -3.96
N ALA A 129 -7.84 4.36 -4.28
CA ALA A 129 -6.69 4.11 -3.43
C ALA A 129 -5.38 4.11 -4.23
N TYR A 130 -4.32 4.59 -3.62
CA TYR A 130 -2.97 4.53 -4.17
C TYR A 130 -2.14 3.59 -3.32
N ARG A 131 -1.63 2.53 -3.92
CA ARG A 131 -0.79 1.56 -3.21
C ARG A 131 0.68 1.97 -3.26
N GLY A 132 1.40 1.64 -2.19
CA GLY A 132 2.83 1.79 -2.11
C GLY A 132 3.43 0.69 -1.25
N ARG A 133 4.75 0.50 -1.37
CA ARG A 133 5.46 -0.55 -0.66
C ARG A 133 6.93 -0.25 -0.49
N MET A 134 7.50 -0.82 0.56
CA MET A 134 8.94 -0.97 0.76
C MET A 134 9.22 -2.39 1.24
N VAL A 135 10.22 -3.04 0.66
CA VAL A 135 10.75 -4.33 1.12
C VAL A 135 12.13 -4.08 1.69
N ASP A 136 12.43 -4.68 2.84
CA ASP A 136 13.76 -4.63 3.44
C ASP A 136 14.82 -4.95 2.39
N TYR A 137 15.88 -4.14 2.36
CA TYR A 137 16.90 -4.23 1.31
C TYR A 137 17.56 -5.61 1.26
N SER A 138 17.74 -6.27 2.40
CA SER A 138 18.31 -7.62 2.50
C SER A 138 17.35 -8.74 2.05
N TYR A 139 16.06 -8.41 1.87
CA TYR A 139 15.00 -9.32 1.42
C TYR A 139 14.53 -9.06 -0.03
N GLN A 140 15.24 -8.21 -0.76
CA GLN A 140 14.93 -7.97 -2.17
C GLN A 140 15.06 -9.25 -3.01
N SER A 141 14.37 -9.28 -4.15
CA SER A 141 14.32 -10.40 -5.11
C SER A 141 13.73 -11.72 -4.56
N LYS A 142 13.24 -11.75 -3.32
CA LYS A 142 12.58 -12.93 -2.72
C LYS A 142 11.06 -12.99 -2.96
N GLY A 143 10.51 -12.13 -3.82
CA GLY A 143 9.07 -12.14 -4.18
C GLY A 143 8.13 -11.45 -3.19
N LEU A 144 8.63 -10.87 -2.10
CA LEU A 144 7.83 -10.19 -1.07
C LEU A 144 7.04 -9.00 -1.60
N ALA A 145 7.62 -8.23 -2.52
CA ALA A 145 6.93 -7.08 -3.14
C ALA A 145 5.68 -7.52 -3.93
N THR A 146 5.76 -8.63 -4.65
CA THR A 146 4.62 -9.22 -5.37
C THR A 146 3.55 -9.68 -4.38
N LEU A 147 3.96 -10.42 -3.35
CA LEU A 147 3.06 -10.94 -2.32
C LEU A 147 2.32 -9.81 -1.56
N GLY A 148 3.03 -8.74 -1.20
CA GLY A 148 2.42 -7.57 -0.54
C GLY A 148 1.48 -6.79 -1.45
N ASN A 149 1.80 -6.68 -2.75
CA ASN A 149 0.88 -6.10 -3.72
C ASN A 149 -0.41 -6.93 -3.84
N GLN A 150 -0.31 -8.26 -3.84
CA GLN A 150 -1.47 -9.15 -3.87
C GLN A 150 -2.34 -8.95 -2.63
N LEU A 151 -1.74 -8.87 -1.42
CA LEU A 151 -2.46 -8.56 -0.18
C LEU A 151 -3.19 -7.22 -0.27
N MET A 152 -2.53 -6.16 -0.76
CA MET A 152 -3.16 -4.85 -0.91
C MET A 152 -4.31 -4.86 -1.93
N ASN A 153 -4.19 -5.63 -3.01
CA ASN A 153 -5.27 -5.79 -3.98
C ASN A 153 -6.45 -6.56 -3.38
N GLU A 154 -6.20 -7.63 -2.65
CA GLU A 154 -7.23 -8.42 -1.97
C GLU A 154 -8.05 -7.55 -1.02
N ILE A 155 -7.38 -6.75 -0.19
CA ILE A 155 -8.06 -5.81 0.71
C ILE A 155 -8.81 -4.73 -0.05
N GLY A 156 -8.14 -4.03 -0.97
CA GLY A 156 -8.72 -2.89 -1.67
C GLY A 156 -9.90 -3.29 -2.55
N PHE A 157 -9.79 -4.36 -3.31
CA PHE A 157 -10.88 -4.87 -4.13
C PHE A 157 -12.01 -5.46 -3.28
N GLY A 158 -11.68 -6.14 -2.17
CA GLY A 158 -12.65 -6.68 -1.25
C GLY A 158 -13.58 -5.63 -0.66
N ILE A 159 -13.09 -4.41 -0.44
CA ILE A 159 -13.92 -3.30 0.03
C ILE A 159 -14.51 -2.42 -1.08
N GLY A 160 -14.13 -2.66 -2.35
CA GLY A 160 -14.67 -1.97 -3.52
C GLY A 160 -13.90 -0.72 -3.93
N LEU A 161 -12.59 -0.67 -3.71
CA LEU A 161 -11.74 0.43 -4.17
C LEU A 161 -11.18 0.18 -5.57
N ASP A 162 -11.00 1.27 -6.33
CA ASP A 162 -10.16 1.29 -7.52
C ASP A 162 -8.72 1.57 -7.09
N ILE A 163 -7.78 0.70 -7.49
CA ILE A 163 -6.40 0.75 -7.01
C ILE A 163 -5.49 1.30 -8.09
N TYR A 164 -4.69 2.28 -7.71
CA TYR A 164 -3.70 2.92 -8.56
C TYR A 164 -2.30 2.80 -7.96
N GLU A 165 -1.30 2.97 -8.81
CA GLU A 165 0.10 3.02 -8.41
C GLU A 165 0.85 4.00 -9.31
N THR A 166 1.67 4.87 -8.72
CA THR A 166 2.65 5.65 -9.47
C THR A 166 4.00 4.97 -9.36
N VAL A 167 4.62 4.69 -10.48
CA VAL A 167 5.93 4.03 -10.53
C VAL A 167 6.82 4.69 -11.57
N SER A 168 8.10 4.90 -11.22
CA SER A 168 9.10 5.35 -12.19
C SER A 168 9.52 4.18 -13.09
N ARG A 169 9.58 4.40 -14.38
CA ARG A 169 10.11 3.42 -15.35
C ARG A 169 11.58 3.06 -15.07
N LYS A 170 12.32 3.96 -14.40
CA LYS A 170 13.69 3.71 -13.94
C LYS A 170 13.76 2.76 -12.75
N ASN A 171 12.65 2.60 -12.01
CA ASN A 171 12.53 1.64 -10.92
C ASN A 171 12.06 0.28 -11.46
N ILE A 172 12.95 -0.41 -12.19
CA ILE A 172 12.64 -1.67 -12.88
C ILE A 172 12.11 -2.74 -11.90
N ALA A 173 12.68 -2.84 -10.70
CA ALA A 173 12.27 -3.81 -9.70
C ALA A 173 10.82 -3.58 -9.24
N SER A 174 10.47 -2.31 -8.97
CA SER A 174 9.10 -1.93 -8.60
C SER A 174 8.13 -2.20 -9.75
N TYR A 175 8.47 -1.77 -10.96
CA TYR A 175 7.63 -2.00 -12.13
C TYR A 175 7.37 -3.49 -12.38
N ARG A 176 8.41 -4.33 -12.35
CA ARG A 176 8.28 -5.78 -12.50
C ARG A 176 7.40 -6.42 -11.43
N SER A 177 7.57 -6.03 -10.16
CA SER A 177 6.75 -6.58 -9.07
C SER A 177 5.28 -6.18 -9.19
N SER A 178 4.98 -5.00 -9.75
CA SER A 178 3.61 -4.55 -9.99
C SER A 178 2.92 -5.39 -11.06
N ILE A 179 3.55 -5.58 -12.21
CA ILE A 179 2.99 -6.39 -13.31
C ILE A 179 2.95 -7.89 -12.99
N SER A 180 3.85 -8.38 -12.11
CA SER A 180 3.84 -9.78 -11.66
C SER A 180 2.73 -10.07 -10.65
N ALA A 181 2.28 -9.05 -9.92
CA ALA A 181 1.23 -9.18 -8.92
C ALA A 181 -0.18 -9.08 -9.53
N SER A 182 -0.32 -8.40 -10.67
CA SER A 182 -1.63 -8.02 -11.21
C SER A 182 -1.53 -7.57 -12.66
N LYS A 183 -2.64 -7.72 -13.39
CA LYS A 183 -2.82 -7.04 -14.67
C LYS A 183 -2.90 -5.53 -14.44
N MET A 184 -2.11 -4.76 -15.17
CA MET A 184 -2.03 -3.31 -15.04
C MET A 184 -2.45 -2.63 -16.33
N LYS A 185 -3.09 -1.46 -16.19
CA LYS A 185 -3.44 -0.56 -17.30
C LYS A 185 -2.73 0.77 -17.09
N VAL A 186 -2.05 1.27 -18.11
CA VAL A 186 -1.50 2.63 -18.09
C VAL A 186 -2.65 3.62 -18.19
N VAL A 187 -2.79 4.47 -17.18
CA VAL A 187 -3.80 5.53 -17.12
C VAL A 187 -3.23 6.83 -17.68
N LYS A 188 -1.99 7.13 -17.31
CA LYS A 188 -1.34 8.38 -17.71
C LYS A 188 0.17 8.25 -17.63
N GLU A 189 0.85 8.77 -18.66
CA GLU A 189 2.27 9.10 -18.58
C GLU A 189 2.43 10.41 -17.82
N MET A 190 3.38 10.45 -16.89
CA MET A 190 3.66 11.60 -16.04
C MET A 190 5.05 12.13 -16.33
N ASP A 191 5.38 13.30 -15.79
CA ASP A 191 6.72 13.87 -15.89
C ASP A 191 7.74 12.97 -15.14
N ASN A 192 9.04 13.14 -15.46
CA ASN A 192 10.16 12.44 -14.80
C ASN A 192 10.16 10.89 -14.95
N ASP A 193 9.70 10.38 -16.10
CA ASP A 193 9.62 8.94 -16.38
C ASP A 193 8.69 8.16 -15.42
N GLU A 194 7.75 8.82 -14.81
CA GLU A 194 6.73 8.20 -13.98
C GLU A 194 5.49 7.83 -14.80
N VAL A 195 4.85 6.73 -14.42
CA VAL A 195 3.57 6.30 -14.99
C VAL A 195 2.56 6.09 -13.87
N LEU A 196 1.33 6.55 -14.12
CA LEU A 196 0.18 6.19 -13.31
C LEU A 196 -0.45 4.92 -13.90
N LEU A 197 -0.43 3.88 -13.10
CA LEU A 197 -1.01 2.58 -13.42
C LEU A 197 -2.29 2.36 -12.62
N GLU A 198 -3.27 1.72 -13.25
CA GLU A 198 -4.46 1.19 -12.61
C GLU A 198 -4.34 -0.33 -12.51
N VAL A 199 -4.63 -0.88 -11.35
CA VAL A 199 -4.70 -2.32 -11.14
C VAL A 199 -6.04 -2.81 -11.66
N VAL A 200 -6.02 -3.63 -12.70
CA VAL A 200 -7.25 -4.18 -13.29
C VAL A 200 -7.79 -5.27 -12.35
N ARG A 201 -9.03 -5.11 -11.93
CA ARG A 201 -9.74 -6.14 -11.19
C ARG A 201 -10.01 -7.31 -12.14
N GLU A 202 -9.45 -8.46 -11.87
CA GLU A 202 -9.85 -9.70 -12.54
C GLU A 202 -11.21 -10.11 -11.96
N ASN A 203 -12.22 -10.24 -12.83
CA ASN A 203 -13.47 -10.86 -12.41
C ASN A 203 -13.13 -12.29 -12.00
N PRO A 204 -13.71 -12.82 -10.90
CA PRO A 204 -13.61 -14.25 -10.64
C PRO A 204 -14.10 -14.97 -11.91
N PRO A 205 -13.46 -16.11 -12.28
CA PRO A 205 -13.96 -16.89 -13.42
C PRO A 205 -15.46 -17.09 -13.20
N ALA A 206 -16.24 -16.81 -14.23
CA ALA A 206 -17.68 -17.05 -14.17
C ALA A 206 -17.86 -18.47 -13.63
N SER A 207 -18.48 -18.59 -12.46
CA SER A 207 -18.84 -19.87 -11.90
C SER A 207 -19.51 -20.67 -13.01
N ALA A 208 -19.05 -21.88 -13.25
CA ALA A 208 -19.69 -22.82 -14.17
C ALA A 208 -21.11 -23.11 -13.64
N GLU A 209 -22.03 -22.19 -13.82
CA GLU A 209 -23.46 -22.41 -13.73
C GLU A 209 -23.89 -23.03 -15.05
N GLY A 210 -24.12 -24.32 -15.04
CA GLY A 210 -24.79 -25.00 -16.14
C GLY A 210 -24.17 -26.32 -16.56
N ALA A 211 -24.12 -27.29 -15.67
CA ALA A 211 -24.11 -28.71 -16.05
C ALA A 211 -25.05 -29.43 -15.11
N THR A 212 -26.33 -29.39 -15.44
CA THR A 212 -27.35 -30.37 -15.05
C THR A 212 -27.62 -31.30 -16.19
#